data_334e51910c1846608ad4ed7bc9027688
#
_entry.id   334e51910c1846608ad4ed7bc9027688
#
_cell.length_a   1.000
_cell.length_b   1.000
_cell.length_c   1.000
_cell.angle_alpha   90.00
_cell.angle_beta   90.00
_cell.angle_gamma   90.00
#
_symmetry.space_group_name_H-M   'P 1'
#
loop_
_entity.id
_entity.type
_entity.pdbx_description
1 polymer ?
#
loop_
_entity_poly.entity_id
_entity_poly.type
_entity_poly.pdbx_seq_one_letter_code
_entity_poly.pdbx_strand_id
1 'polypeptide(L)'
;LSRGLGDVYKRQTAGHVTPNIALMPALRSEGYEISYIGSYEGIEKGLIEAQKVPYYGISSGKLRRYFDVKNFSDPFKVIKGYYQSIRLLKKIKPDVVFSKGGFVSVPVVLAAKHCKIPAIIHESDITPGLANKLAIPSATKVCCNFPETMKYLPEGKAVLTGSPIRQELLNGNPSNAIKLCRFENTEKPVILIIGGSTGSRAINTAIRDLLPELLKRYNIIHLCGKGNLDETLKDTDGYAQFEYANKELADMFALASLVISRAGANAICELLALHKPNILIPLSAAASRGDQILNATSFRSSGYSYVLEEEAVTNTALLEAIDHVFSHKERYVEAMEKSNGKNSIATIVSLIDDAAKKN
;
A
#
# COMPACT_ATOMS: atom_id res chain seq x y z
N LEU A 1 24.62 10.00 15.83
CA LEU A 1 24.37 10.83 14.65
C LEU A 1 23.58 10.05 13.59
N SER A 2 22.25 9.98 13.73
CA SER A 2 21.34 9.54 12.66
C SER A 2 20.16 10.50 12.61
N ARG A 3 20.41 11.72 12.16
CA ARG A 3 19.38 12.67 11.76
C ARG A 3 19.27 12.60 10.24
N GLY A 4 18.14 12.12 9.72
CA GLY A 4 17.84 12.32 8.31
C GLY A 4 16.86 11.38 7.62
N LEU A 5 16.63 10.16 8.08
CA LEU A 5 15.73 9.21 7.41
C LEU A 5 14.40 8.99 8.14
N GLY A 6 14.28 9.37 9.41
CA GLY A 6 13.09 9.15 10.23
C GLY A 6 11.89 10.06 9.89
N ASP A 7 12.11 11.19 9.20
CA ASP A 7 11.05 12.18 8.92
C ASP A 7 10.26 11.92 7.63
N VAL A 8 10.76 11.08 6.74
CA VAL A 8 10.17 10.86 5.41
C VAL A 8 8.89 10.01 5.44
N TYR A 9 8.69 9.21 6.48
CA TYR A 9 7.53 8.31 6.61
C TYR A 9 6.36 8.87 7.45
N LYS A 10 6.38 10.14 7.79
CA LYS A 10 5.47 10.73 8.79
C LYS A 10 4.00 10.92 8.38
N ARG A 11 3.55 10.64 7.15
CA ARG A 11 2.14 10.87 6.76
C ARG A 11 1.58 9.83 5.78
N GLN A 12 0.28 9.59 5.88
CA GLN A 12 -0.58 8.61 5.21
C GLN A 12 -0.56 8.58 3.67
N THR A 13 0.29 9.31 2.99
CA THR A 13 0.29 9.49 1.53
C THR A 13 1.28 8.58 0.79
N ALA A 14 2.10 7.80 1.48
CA ALA A 14 3.03 6.84 0.86
C ALA A 14 2.33 5.75 0.03
N GLY A 15 1.05 5.47 0.29
CA GLY A 15 0.28 4.46 -0.41
C GLY A 15 0.16 4.64 -1.93
N HIS A 16 0.21 5.89 -2.44
CA HIS A 16 0.21 6.14 -3.88
C HIS A 16 1.61 6.17 -4.49
N VAL A 17 2.65 6.34 -3.68
CA VAL A 17 4.04 6.48 -4.16
C VAL A 17 4.75 5.14 -4.22
N THR A 18 4.60 4.32 -3.18
CA THR A 18 5.28 3.02 -3.08
C THR A 18 5.06 2.11 -4.29
N PRO A 19 3.82 1.95 -4.83
CA PRO A 19 3.62 1.15 -6.02
C PRO A 19 4.23 1.76 -7.29
N ASN A 20 4.34 3.11 -7.37
CA ASN A 20 5.06 3.74 -8.47
C ASN A 20 6.56 3.42 -8.40
N ILE A 21 7.14 3.47 -7.20
CA ILE A 21 8.54 3.08 -6.98
C ILE A 21 8.77 1.61 -7.36
N ALA A 22 7.82 0.73 -7.05
CA ALA A 22 7.91 -0.69 -7.39
C ALA A 22 7.96 -0.96 -8.91
N LEU A 23 7.37 -0.09 -9.74
CA LEU A 23 7.41 -0.18 -11.20
C LEU A 23 8.73 0.35 -11.81
N MET A 24 9.41 1.27 -11.13
CA MET A 24 10.57 1.97 -11.71
C MET A 24 11.72 1.06 -12.17
N PRO A 25 12.13 0.00 -11.42
CA PRO A 25 13.18 -0.89 -11.87
C PRO A 25 12.83 -1.59 -13.20
N ALA A 26 11.60 -2.10 -13.33
CA ALA A 26 11.15 -2.77 -14.55
C ALA A 26 11.05 -1.81 -15.73
N LEU A 27 10.53 -0.60 -15.52
CA LEU A 27 10.48 0.43 -16.57
C LEU A 27 11.88 0.84 -17.03
N ARG A 28 12.84 0.97 -16.12
CA ARG A 28 14.23 1.27 -16.49
C ARG A 28 14.90 0.13 -17.27
N SER A 29 14.60 -1.12 -16.95
CA SER A 29 15.13 -2.28 -17.70
C SER A 29 14.59 -2.34 -19.12
N GLU A 30 13.38 -1.80 -19.37
CA GLU A 30 12.81 -1.62 -20.72
C GLU A 30 13.28 -0.33 -21.43
N GLY A 31 14.21 0.43 -20.82
CA GLY A 31 14.80 1.62 -21.42
C GLY A 31 14.01 2.91 -21.21
N TYR A 32 13.00 2.95 -20.35
CA TYR A 32 12.24 4.16 -20.07
C TYR A 32 13.02 5.18 -19.24
N GLU A 33 13.00 6.43 -19.65
CA GLU A 33 13.36 7.59 -18.84
C GLU A 33 12.14 8.01 -18.01
N ILE A 34 12.30 8.05 -16.69
CA ILE A 34 11.20 8.30 -15.77
C ILE A 34 11.28 9.72 -15.22
N SER A 35 10.18 10.44 -15.29
CA SER A 35 9.96 11.73 -14.61
C SER A 35 8.76 11.64 -13.70
N TYR A 36 8.78 12.33 -12.58
CA TYR A 36 7.67 12.32 -11.61
C TYR A 36 7.05 13.71 -11.44
N ILE A 37 5.72 13.77 -11.54
CA ILE A 37 4.96 14.99 -11.25
C ILE A 37 4.21 14.78 -9.93
N GLY A 38 4.43 15.67 -8.96
CA GLY A 38 3.82 15.59 -7.63
C GLY A 38 3.45 16.95 -7.06
N SER A 39 3.10 17.00 -5.77
CA SER A 39 2.86 18.27 -5.08
C SER A 39 4.18 18.96 -4.69
N TYR A 40 4.15 20.29 -4.49
CA TYR A 40 5.36 21.03 -4.10
C TYR A 40 5.95 20.57 -2.75
N GLU A 41 5.11 20.20 -1.80
CA GLU A 41 5.46 19.92 -0.40
C GLU A 41 5.00 18.53 0.08
N GLY A 42 4.78 17.60 -0.85
CA GLY A 42 4.38 16.25 -0.50
C GLY A 42 5.55 15.40 0.01
N ILE A 43 5.24 14.41 0.85
CA ILE A 43 6.24 13.43 1.31
C ILE A 43 6.79 12.60 0.15
N GLU A 44 6.04 12.51 -0.96
CA GLU A 44 6.43 11.83 -2.18
C GLU A 44 7.72 12.40 -2.76
N LYS A 45 7.99 13.70 -2.58
CA LYS A 45 9.18 14.35 -3.13
C LYS A 45 10.47 13.68 -2.65
N GLY A 46 10.66 13.55 -1.34
CA GLY A 46 11.85 12.91 -0.79
C GLY A 46 12.00 11.44 -1.18
N LEU A 47 10.87 10.71 -1.27
CA LEU A 47 10.88 9.31 -1.70
C LEU A 47 11.32 9.13 -3.15
N ILE A 48 10.86 10.02 -4.04
CA ILE A 48 11.18 9.98 -5.46
C ILE A 48 12.60 10.50 -5.74
N GLU A 49 13.02 11.57 -5.07
CA GLU A 49 14.39 12.09 -5.18
C GLU A 49 15.43 11.04 -4.73
N ALA A 50 15.10 10.24 -3.69
CA ALA A 50 15.93 9.11 -3.27
C ALA A 50 16.09 8.03 -4.37
N GLN A 51 15.13 7.92 -5.32
CA GLN A 51 15.21 7.05 -6.49
C GLN A 51 16.00 7.68 -7.67
N LYS A 52 16.55 8.88 -7.49
CA LYS A 52 17.25 9.65 -8.53
C LYS A 52 16.36 9.90 -9.78
N VAL A 53 15.08 10.16 -9.55
CA VAL A 53 14.08 10.49 -10.59
C VAL A 53 13.82 12.00 -10.54
N PRO A 54 13.86 12.70 -11.72
CA PRO A 54 13.51 14.12 -11.80
C PRO A 54 12.09 14.36 -11.27
N TYR A 55 11.96 15.29 -10.33
CA TYR A 55 10.70 15.62 -9.67
C TYR A 55 10.22 17.01 -10.06
N TYR A 56 8.97 17.11 -10.49
CA TYR A 56 8.31 18.36 -10.86
C TYR A 56 7.11 18.64 -9.98
N GLY A 57 7.16 19.71 -9.21
CA GLY A 57 6.04 20.14 -8.37
C GLY A 57 4.97 20.90 -9.16
N ILE A 58 3.69 20.58 -8.91
CA ILE A 58 2.56 21.35 -9.42
C ILE A 58 1.61 21.77 -8.29
N SER A 59 0.78 22.76 -8.56
CA SER A 59 -0.32 23.15 -7.68
C SER A 59 -1.38 22.04 -7.70
N SER A 60 -1.82 21.61 -6.51
CA SER A 60 -2.90 20.63 -6.36
C SER A 60 -3.86 21.09 -5.26
N GLY A 61 -5.16 20.96 -5.50
CA GLY A 61 -6.18 21.16 -4.49
C GLY A 61 -6.54 19.82 -3.86
N LYS A 62 -6.80 19.81 -2.55
CA LYS A 62 -7.44 18.68 -1.89
C LYS A 62 -8.93 18.97 -1.86
N LEU A 63 -9.73 18.37 -2.74
CA LEU A 63 -11.19 18.41 -2.63
C LEU A 63 -11.60 17.69 -1.34
N ARG A 64 -11.72 18.45 -0.26
CA ARG A 64 -12.17 17.96 1.04
C ARG A 64 -13.68 17.81 1.03
N ARG A 65 -14.20 16.68 1.49
CA ARG A 65 -15.63 16.42 1.59
C ARG A 65 -16.33 17.20 2.70
N TYR A 66 -15.58 17.87 3.59
CA TYR A 66 -16.11 18.68 4.68
C TYR A 66 -16.11 20.16 4.28
N PHE A 67 -17.08 20.91 4.80
CA PHE A 67 -17.13 22.37 4.66
C PHE A 67 -15.87 22.97 5.31
N ASP A 68 -14.88 23.30 4.49
CA ASP A 68 -13.65 24.00 4.89
C ASP A 68 -13.54 25.21 3.96
N VAL A 69 -13.23 26.38 4.50
CA VAL A 69 -13.02 27.63 3.74
C VAL A 69 -11.98 27.43 2.62
N LYS A 70 -11.05 26.49 2.79
CA LYS A 70 -10.08 26.07 1.76
C LYS A 70 -10.72 25.40 0.54
N ASN A 71 -11.95 24.90 0.64
CA ASN A 71 -12.68 24.32 -0.50
C ASN A 71 -12.95 25.35 -1.59
N PHE A 72 -13.01 26.64 -1.26
CA PHE A 72 -13.17 27.72 -2.26
C PHE A 72 -11.88 28.01 -3.05
N SER A 73 -10.70 27.76 -2.46
CA SER A 73 -9.41 27.97 -3.14
C SER A 73 -8.94 26.73 -3.93
N ASP A 74 -9.42 25.54 -3.58
CA ASP A 74 -8.94 24.28 -4.15
C ASP A 74 -9.28 24.11 -5.65
N PRO A 75 -10.45 24.52 -6.18
CA PRO A 75 -10.70 24.50 -7.62
C PRO A 75 -9.69 25.37 -8.41
N PHE A 76 -9.35 26.55 -7.91
CA PHE A 76 -8.35 27.41 -8.56
C PHE A 76 -6.96 26.78 -8.56
N LYS A 77 -6.59 26.06 -7.50
CA LYS A 77 -5.34 25.31 -7.44
C LYS A 77 -5.32 24.16 -8.46
N VAL A 78 -6.44 23.46 -8.66
CA VAL A 78 -6.56 22.40 -9.67
C VAL A 78 -6.44 23.00 -11.09
N ILE A 79 -7.08 24.12 -11.36
CA ILE A 79 -6.98 24.83 -12.66
C ILE A 79 -5.53 25.28 -12.89
N LYS A 80 -4.89 25.89 -11.89
CA LYS A 80 -3.46 26.26 -11.97
C LYS A 80 -2.59 25.05 -12.25
N GLY A 81 -2.82 23.92 -11.53
CA GLY A 81 -2.10 22.68 -11.71
C GLY A 81 -2.30 22.10 -13.13
N TYR A 82 -3.50 22.22 -13.71
CA TYR A 82 -3.77 21.80 -15.07
C TYR A 82 -2.91 22.56 -16.10
N TYR A 83 -2.85 23.89 -16.04
CA TYR A 83 -2.01 24.66 -16.95
C TYR A 83 -0.52 24.41 -16.72
N GLN A 84 -0.09 24.21 -15.47
CA GLN A 84 1.28 23.81 -15.15
C GLN A 84 1.61 22.42 -15.73
N SER A 85 0.67 21.48 -15.65
CA SER A 85 0.82 20.14 -16.24
C SER A 85 0.92 20.20 -17.76
N ILE A 86 0.10 20.98 -18.46
CA ILE A 86 0.20 21.17 -19.92
C ILE A 86 1.62 21.68 -20.28
N ARG A 87 2.11 22.71 -19.56
CA ARG A 87 3.44 23.27 -19.83
C ARG A 87 4.55 22.25 -19.62
N LEU A 88 4.46 21.46 -18.53
CA LEU A 88 5.42 20.40 -18.23
C LEU A 88 5.38 19.29 -19.28
N LEU A 89 4.19 18.78 -19.62
CA LEU A 89 4.04 17.71 -20.62
C LEU A 89 4.53 18.14 -22.00
N LYS A 90 4.29 19.39 -22.41
CA LYS A 90 4.85 19.94 -23.66
C LYS A 90 6.37 20.07 -23.63
N LYS A 91 6.98 20.31 -22.44
CA LYS A 91 8.42 20.40 -22.25
C LYS A 91 9.08 19.02 -22.22
N ILE A 92 8.50 18.08 -21.45
CA ILE A 92 9.04 16.72 -21.25
C ILE A 92 8.76 15.83 -22.44
N LYS A 93 7.60 16.01 -23.09
CA LYS A 93 7.09 15.20 -24.23
C LYS A 93 7.11 13.70 -23.91
N PRO A 94 6.46 13.25 -22.81
CA PRO A 94 6.46 11.83 -22.49
C PRO A 94 5.58 11.06 -23.47
N ASP A 95 5.95 9.80 -23.75
CA ASP A 95 5.18 8.88 -24.58
C ASP A 95 3.90 8.42 -23.87
N VAL A 96 3.92 8.33 -22.54
CA VAL A 96 2.81 7.86 -21.72
C VAL A 96 2.82 8.49 -20.32
N VAL A 97 1.66 8.65 -19.74
CA VAL A 97 1.47 9.06 -18.33
C VAL A 97 0.90 7.89 -17.54
N PHE A 98 1.56 7.52 -16.45
CA PHE A 98 1.03 6.54 -15.49
C PHE A 98 0.68 7.20 -14.16
N SER A 99 -0.47 6.87 -13.57
CA SER A 99 -0.94 7.47 -12.32
C SER A 99 -1.56 6.44 -11.37
N LYS A 100 -1.11 6.44 -10.12
CA LYS A 100 -1.70 5.66 -9.00
C LYS A 100 -2.85 6.39 -8.29
N GLY A 101 -3.36 7.47 -8.87
CA GLY A 101 -4.41 8.27 -8.27
C GLY A 101 -3.90 9.38 -7.34
N GLY A 102 -4.78 9.86 -6.45
CA GLY A 102 -4.54 11.04 -5.63
C GLY A 102 -4.90 12.35 -6.35
N PHE A 103 -5.14 13.42 -5.58
CA PHE A 103 -5.65 14.69 -6.15
C PHE A 103 -4.67 15.40 -7.08
N VAL A 104 -3.36 15.15 -6.93
CA VAL A 104 -2.32 15.70 -7.82
C VAL A 104 -2.43 15.09 -9.23
N SER A 105 -2.90 13.85 -9.34
CA SER A 105 -3.01 13.16 -10.63
C SER A 105 -4.11 13.73 -11.52
N VAL A 106 -5.17 14.29 -10.94
CA VAL A 106 -6.33 14.79 -11.73
C VAL A 106 -5.89 15.83 -12.77
N PRO A 107 -5.23 16.95 -12.42
CA PRO A 107 -4.79 17.93 -13.41
C PRO A 107 -3.79 17.34 -14.41
N VAL A 108 -2.95 16.37 -14.01
CA VAL A 108 -1.97 15.73 -14.92
C VAL A 108 -2.66 14.87 -15.97
N VAL A 109 -3.61 14.01 -15.57
CA VAL A 109 -4.33 13.12 -16.49
C VAL A 109 -5.23 13.91 -17.45
N LEU A 110 -5.89 14.99 -16.98
CA LEU A 110 -6.64 15.90 -17.84
C LEU A 110 -5.73 16.61 -18.86
N ALA A 111 -4.55 17.07 -18.42
CA ALA A 111 -3.56 17.71 -19.31
C ALA A 111 -2.98 16.71 -20.32
N ALA A 112 -2.74 15.46 -19.94
CA ALA A 112 -2.29 14.41 -20.84
C ALA A 112 -3.29 14.21 -21.98
N LYS A 113 -4.59 14.11 -21.69
CA LYS A 113 -5.65 14.04 -22.71
C LYS A 113 -5.62 15.26 -23.63
N HIS A 114 -5.48 16.48 -23.07
CA HIS A 114 -5.38 17.72 -23.87
C HIS A 114 -4.15 17.69 -24.81
N CYS A 115 -3.02 17.18 -24.34
CA CYS A 115 -1.79 17.05 -25.11
C CYS A 115 -1.78 15.81 -26.04
N LYS A 116 -2.86 15.03 -26.07
CA LYS A 116 -2.97 13.75 -26.83
C LYS A 116 -1.97 12.68 -26.37
N ILE A 117 -1.50 12.74 -25.14
CA ILE A 117 -0.62 11.75 -24.52
C ILE A 117 -1.49 10.69 -23.86
N PRO A 118 -1.29 9.39 -24.13
CA PRO A 118 -2.04 8.32 -23.48
C PRO A 118 -1.79 8.32 -21.95
N ALA A 119 -2.85 8.13 -21.18
CA ALA A 119 -2.78 8.08 -19.75
C ALA A 119 -3.35 6.76 -19.21
N ILE A 120 -2.56 6.05 -18.42
CA ILE A 120 -2.96 4.84 -17.71
C ILE A 120 -3.11 5.22 -16.25
N ILE A 121 -4.25 4.92 -15.66
CA ILE A 121 -4.48 5.13 -14.22
C ILE A 121 -4.65 3.80 -13.51
N HIS A 122 -4.38 3.79 -12.23
CA HIS A 122 -4.50 2.61 -11.41
C HIS A 122 -5.36 2.90 -10.18
N GLU A 123 -6.43 2.10 -9.99
CA GLU A 123 -7.26 2.13 -8.80
C GLU A 123 -6.82 1.06 -7.82
N SER A 124 -6.59 1.44 -6.58
CA SER A 124 -6.11 0.52 -5.55
C SER A 124 -7.23 -0.09 -4.73
N ASP A 125 -8.30 0.65 -4.47
CA ASP A 125 -9.44 0.21 -3.68
C ASP A 125 -10.55 -0.39 -4.55
N ILE A 126 -11.50 -1.10 -3.93
CA ILE A 126 -12.62 -1.72 -4.66
C ILE A 126 -13.50 -0.66 -5.30
N THR A 127 -13.79 0.42 -4.57
CA THR A 127 -14.57 1.53 -5.10
C THR A 127 -13.68 2.67 -5.55
N PRO A 128 -13.76 3.12 -6.82
CA PRO A 128 -12.92 4.20 -7.30
C PRO A 128 -13.03 5.46 -6.44
N GLY A 129 -11.86 5.95 -6.00
CA GLY A 129 -11.78 7.19 -5.26
C GLY A 129 -12.17 8.41 -6.11
N LEU A 130 -12.55 9.53 -5.46
CA LEU A 130 -13.02 10.74 -6.16
C LEU A 130 -12.02 11.23 -7.23
N ALA A 131 -10.73 11.21 -6.91
CA ALA A 131 -9.68 11.62 -7.85
C ALA A 131 -9.70 10.74 -9.11
N ASN A 132 -9.76 9.42 -8.94
CA ASN A 132 -9.83 8.49 -10.06
C ASN A 132 -11.16 8.63 -10.83
N LYS A 133 -12.30 8.83 -10.15
CA LYS A 133 -13.58 9.11 -10.83
C LYS A 133 -13.50 10.30 -11.77
N LEU A 134 -12.78 11.35 -11.39
CA LEU A 134 -12.56 12.53 -12.22
C LEU A 134 -11.56 12.28 -13.36
N ALA A 135 -10.58 11.39 -13.16
CA ALA A 135 -9.55 11.07 -14.14
C ALA A 135 -9.97 10.00 -15.16
N ILE A 136 -10.83 9.03 -14.78
CA ILE A 136 -11.28 7.90 -15.60
C ILE A 136 -11.75 8.30 -17.00
N PRO A 137 -12.58 9.36 -17.20
CA PRO A 137 -13.02 9.74 -18.54
C PRO A 137 -11.89 10.16 -19.49
N SER A 138 -10.76 10.59 -18.91
CA SER A 138 -9.57 11.05 -19.66
C SER A 138 -8.49 9.99 -19.78
N ALA A 139 -8.62 8.86 -19.08
CA ALA A 139 -7.67 7.76 -19.14
C ALA A 139 -7.87 6.88 -20.39
N THR A 140 -6.78 6.36 -20.92
CA THR A 140 -6.76 5.35 -22.00
C THR A 140 -7.07 3.96 -21.44
N LYS A 141 -6.46 3.60 -20.32
CA LYS A 141 -6.68 2.35 -19.58
C LYS A 141 -6.77 2.63 -18.08
N VAL A 142 -7.49 1.75 -17.38
CA VAL A 142 -7.69 1.82 -15.94
C VAL A 142 -7.34 0.46 -15.34
N CYS A 143 -6.19 0.38 -14.71
CA CYS A 143 -5.76 -0.79 -13.96
C CYS A 143 -6.49 -0.84 -12.61
N CYS A 144 -6.75 -2.03 -12.09
CA CYS A 144 -7.33 -2.20 -10.76
C CYS A 144 -6.78 -3.43 -10.03
N ASN A 145 -6.86 -3.39 -8.69
CA ASN A 145 -6.41 -4.49 -7.83
C ASN A 145 -7.43 -5.62 -7.72
N PHE A 146 -8.72 -5.30 -7.72
CA PHE A 146 -9.80 -6.22 -7.38
C PHE A 146 -10.71 -6.49 -8.56
N PRO A 147 -11.15 -7.75 -8.76
CA PRO A 147 -12.15 -8.08 -9.78
C PRO A 147 -13.45 -7.28 -9.60
N GLU A 148 -13.85 -7.04 -8.36
CA GLU A 148 -15.07 -6.29 -8.02
C GLU A 148 -15.01 -4.82 -8.46
N THR A 149 -13.81 -4.28 -8.68
CA THR A 149 -13.65 -2.91 -9.19
C THR A 149 -14.09 -2.78 -10.64
N MET A 150 -13.98 -3.86 -11.43
CA MET A 150 -14.28 -3.88 -12.87
C MET A 150 -15.68 -3.34 -13.18
N LYS A 151 -16.69 -3.65 -12.35
CA LYS A 151 -18.08 -3.17 -12.52
C LYS A 151 -18.27 -1.65 -12.39
N TYR A 152 -17.29 -0.95 -11.80
CA TYR A 152 -17.33 0.52 -11.65
C TYR A 152 -16.55 1.24 -12.74
N LEU A 153 -15.88 0.50 -13.61
CA LEU A 153 -14.99 1.05 -14.63
C LEU A 153 -15.62 0.95 -16.02
N PRO A 154 -15.31 1.89 -16.94
CA PRO A 154 -15.83 1.83 -18.30
C PRO A 154 -15.39 0.55 -19.02
N GLU A 155 -16.31 -0.06 -19.73
CA GLU A 155 -16.03 -1.21 -20.60
C GLU A 155 -14.93 -0.88 -21.62
N GLY A 156 -14.05 -1.84 -21.89
CA GLY A 156 -12.91 -1.67 -22.80
C GLY A 156 -11.71 -0.88 -22.25
N LYS A 157 -11.87 -0.18 -21.10
CA LYS A 157 -10.75 0.51 -20.43
C LYS A 157 -10.20 -0.25 -19.23
N ALA A 158 -11.04 -1.00 -18.54
CA ALA A 158 -10.71 -1.69 -17.30
C ALA A 158 -9.76 -2.88 -17.54
N VAL A 159 -8.72 -3.00 -16.71
CA VAL A 159 -7.77 -4.12 -16.72
C VAL A 159 -7.49 -4.56 -15.28
N LEU A 160 -7.75 -5.82 -14.97
CA LEU A 160 -7.37 -6.41 -13.69
C LEU A 160 -5.88 -6.73 -13.70
N THR A 161 -5.08 -5.94 -13.00
CA THR A 161 -3.62 -6.08 -12.97
C THR A 161 -3.08 -6.53 -11.62
N GLY A 162 -3.84 -6.35 -10.53
CA GLY A 162 -3.28 -6.37 -9.18
C GLY A 162 -2.42 -5.14 -8.91
N SER A 163 -1.79 -5.09 -7.74
CA SER A 163 -0.91 -3.99 -7.32
C SER A 163 0.56 -4.32 -7.59
N PRO A 164 1.35 -3.39 -8.13
CA PRO A 164 2.79 -3.59 -8.24
C PRO A 164 3.42 -3.63 -6.84
N ILE A 165 4.12 -4.72 -6.56
CA ILE A 165 4.75 -5.00 -5.27
C ILE A 165 6.27 -4.82 -5.39
N ARG A 166 6.86 -4.22 -4.37
CA ARG A 166 8.32 -4.03 -4.29
C ARG A 166 9.03 -5.38 -4.29
N GLN A 167 9.95 -5.58 -5.21
CA GLN A 167 10.70 -6.83 -5.35
C GLN A 167 11.55 -7.14 -4.10
N GLU A 168 11.99 -6.10 -3.39
CA GLU A 168 12.77 -6.25 -2.16
C GLU A 168 11.99 -7.02 -1.09
N LEU A 169 10.66 -6.91 -1.06
CA LEU A 169 9.82 -7.65 -0.09
C LEU A 169 9.83 -9.16 -0.33
N LEU A 170 10.08 -9.61 -1.56
CA LEU A 170 10.12 -11.02 -1.92
C LEU A 170 11.46 -11.70 -1.56
N ASN A 171 12.50 -10.92 -1.25
CA ASN A 171 13.86 -11.39 -1.08
C ASN A 171 14.39 -11.19 0.36
N GLY A 172 13.50 -11.26 1.35
CA GLY A 172 13.89 -11.12 2.76
C GLY A 172 14.68 -12.32 3.29
N ASN A 173 15.59 -12.05 4.24
CA ASN A 173 16.37 -13.07 4.94
C ASN A 173 15.91 -13.21 6.40
N PRO A 174 15.27 -14.33 6.79
CA PRO A 174 14.77 -14.52 8.15
C PRO A 174 15.85 -14.43 9.23
N SER A 175 17.09 -14.83 8.92
CA SER A 175 18.19 -14.76 9.88
C SER A 175 18.55 -13.34 10.31
N ASN A 176 18.34 -12.35 9.44
CA ASN A 176 18.51 -10.93 9.78
C ASN A 176 17.45 -10.48 10.78
N ALA A 177 16.19 -10.87 10.56
CA ALA A 177 15.09 -10.53 11.45
C ALA A 177 15.26 -11.18 12.84
N ILE A 178 15.72 -12.44 12.91
CA ILE A 178 16.03 -13.12 14.18
C ILE A 178 17.06 -12.31 14.98
N LYS A 179 18.16 -11.92 14.34
CA LYS A 179 19.22 -11.11 14.99
C LYS A 179 18.70 -9.74 15.43
N LEU A 180 17.93 -9.08 14.58
CA LEU A 180 17.36 -7.75 14.87
C LEU A 180 16.40 -7.80 16.05
N CYS A 181 15.56 -8.84 16.11
CA CYS A 181 14.56 -9.04 17.16
C CYS A 181 15.16 -9.69 18.43
N ARG A 182 16.40 -10.17 18.39
CA ARG A 182 17.10 -10.87 19.48
C ARG A 182 16.33 -12.09 20.00
N PHE A 183 15.69 -12.84 19.08
CA PHE A 183 14.96 -14.04 19.46
C PHE A 183 15.96 -15.17 19.82
N GLU A 184 15.90 -15.64 21.06
CA GLU A 184 16.71 -16.76 21.54
C GLU A 184 16.13 -18.11 21.13
N ASN A 185 14.81 -18.28 21.29
CA ASN A 185 14.11 -19.47 20.83
C ASN A 185 13.63 -19.30 19.39
N THR A 186 14.39 -19.82 18.44
CA THR A 186 14.10 -19.75 17.00
C THR A 186 13.16 -20.84 16.51
N GLU A 187 12.76 -21.80 17.36
CA GLU A 187 11.81 -22.87 16.99
C GLU A 187 10.35 -22.39 17.09
N LYS A 188 10.06 -21.37 17.91
CA LYS A 188 8.73 -20.80 18.00
C LYS A 188 8.36 -20.11 16.70
N PRO A 189 7.16 -20.38 16.13
CA PRO A 189 6.66 -19.63 14.99
C PRO A 189 6.49 -18.14 15.34
N VAL A 190 6.69 -17.29 14.34
CA VAL A 190 6.66 -15.83 14.51
C VAL A 190 5.36 -15.23 14.00
N ILE A 191 4.73 -14.41 14.82
CA ILE A 191 3.60 -13.57 14.42
C ILE A 191 4.09 -12.14 14.21
N LEU A 192 3.89 -11.60 13.00
CA LEU A 192 4.18 -10.20 12.68
C LEU A 192 2.90 -9.38 12.76
N ILE A 193 2.91 -8.31 13.55
CA ILE A 193 1.75 -7.41 13.73
C ILE A 193 2.04 -6.07 13.06
N ILE A 194 1.13 -5.60 12.18
CA ILE A 194 1.26 -4.34 11.43
C ILE A 194 -0.01 -3.51 11.57
N GLY A 195 0.00 -2.53 12.46
CA GLY A 195 -1.13 -1.61 12.68
C GLY A 195 -1.28 -0.49 11.62
N GLY A 196 -0.39 -0.47 10.60
CA GLY A 196 -0.27 0.63 9.64
C GLY A 196 0.77 1.68 10.06
N SER A 197 1.00 2.70 9.22
CA SER A 197 2.07 3.69 9.43
C SER A 197 1.94 4.54 10.71
N THR A 198 0.73 4.75 11.19
CA THR A 198 0.45 5.48 12.45
C THR A 198 0.22 4.54 13.63
N GLY A 199 0.22 3.23 13.36
CA GLY A 199 -0.19 2.22 14.33
C GLY A 199 -1.71 2.14 14.49
N SER A 200 -2.14 1.18 15.29
CA SER A 200 -3.54 0.97 15.66
C SER A 200 -3.65 0.76 17.16
N ARG A 201 -4.29 1.70 17.85
CA ARG A 201 -4.48 1.57 19.30
C ARG A 201 -5.21 0.27 19.65
N ALA A 202 -6.29 -0.07 18.94
CA ALA A 202 -7.07 -1.28 19.18
C ALA A 202 -6.20 -2.54 19.05
N ILE A 203 -5.44 -2.67 17.95
CA ILE A 203 -4.55 -3.82 17.74
C ILE A 203 -3.43 -3.83 18.78
N ASN A 204 -2.77 -2.68 19.02
CA ASN A 204 -1.67 -2.60 19.97
C ASN A 204 -2.09 -3.04 21.37
N THR A 205 -3.27 -2.56 21.84
CA THR A 205 -3.82 -2.92 23.14
C THR A 205 -4.13 -4.42 23.19
N ALA A 206 -4.92 -4.95 22.23
CA ALA A 206 -5.31 -6.36 22.23
C ALA A 206 -4.10 -7.32 22.20
N ILE A 207 -3.06 -6.98 21.41
CA ILE A 207 -1.82 -7.79 21.38
C ILE A 207 -1.08 -7.73 22.72
N ARG A 208 -0.94 -6.54 23.32
CA ARG A 208 -0.22 -6.39 24.59
C ARG A 208 -0.91 -7.09 25.74
N ASP A 209 -2.24 -7.03 25.79
CA ASP A 209 -3.04 -7.73 26.79
C ASP A 209 -2.89 -9.26 26.68
N LEU A 210 -2.64 -9.76 25.46
CA LEU A 210 -2.45 -11.18 25.20
C LEU A 210 -0.99 -11.66 25.23
N LEU A 211 0.01 -10.78 25.37
CA LEU A 211 1.42 -11.17 25.33
C LEU A 211 1.75 -12.34 26.28
N PRO A 212 1.31 -12.38 27.54
CA PRO A 212 1.65 -13.48 28.45
C PRO A 212 1.20 -14.84 27.93
N GLU A 213 0.11 -14.90 27.15
CA GLU A 213 -0.38 -16.14 26.55
C GLU A 213 0.30 -16.44 25.22
N LEU A 214 0.45 -15.43 24.35
CA LEU A 214 1.06 -15.59 23.04
C LEU A 214 2.51 -16.02 23.14
N LEU A 215 3.30 -15.46 24.06
CA LEU A 215 4.71 -15.73 24.22
C LEU A 215 5.01 -17.15 24.72
N LYS A 216 4.04 -17.87 25.25
CA LYS A 216 4.20 -19.31 25.54
C LYS A 216 4.42 -20.12 24.25
N ARG A 217 3.82 -19.71 23.13
CA ARG A 217 3.74 -20.47 21.87
C ARG A 217 4.45 -19.80 20.69
N TYR A 218 4.58 -18.49 20.70
CA TYR A 218 5.02 -17.68 19.55
C TYR A 218 6.10 -16.68 19.94
N ASN A 219 6.90 -16.28 18.98
CA ASN A 219 7.65 -15.04 19.03
C ASN A 219 6.82 -13.94 18.31
N ILE A 220 6.92 -12.71 18.79
CA ILE A 220 6.09 -11.60 18.31
C ILE A 220 6.97 -10.46 17.79
N ILE A 221 6.76 -10.06 16.54
CA ILE A 221 7.28 -8.80 15.98
C ILE A 221 6.12 -7.83 15.88
N HIS A 222 6.21 -6.66 16.53
CA HIS A 222 5.12 -5.71 16.61
C HIS A 222 5.51 -4.34 16.06
N LEU A 223 4.99 -3.98 14.87
CA LEU A 223 5.10 -2.64 14.31
C LEU A 223 3.98 -1.76 14.87
N CYS A 224 4.27 -1.11 16.01
CA CYS A 224 3.29 -0.40 16.83
C CYS A 224 2.82 0.93 16.22
N GLY A 225 3.59 1.50 15.27
CA GLY A 225 3.43 2.86 14.79
C GLY A 225 4.16 3.90 15.66
N LYS A 226 4.38 5.08 15.10
CA LYS A 226 5.18 6.15 15.71
C LYS A 226 4.61 6.60 17.05
N GLY A 227 5.51 6.68 18.06
CA GLY A 227 5.16 7.13 19.41
C GLY A 227 4.34 6.12 20.22
N ASN A 228 4.24 4.87 19.75
CA ASN A 228 3.45 3.84 20.42
C ASN A 228 4.31 2.69 20.99
N LEU A 229 5.63 2.87 21.13
CA LEU A 229 6.45 1.92 21.87
C LEU A 229 6.03 1.88 23.34
N ASP A 230 6.12 0.72 23.94
CA ASP A 230 5.92 0.52 25.37
C ASP A 230 7.26 0.16 25.99
N GLU A 231 7.87 1.13 26.67
CA GLU A 231 9.20 0.95 27.28
C GLU A 231 9.22 -0.13 28.38
N THR A 232 8.06 -0.43 28.99
CA THR A 232 7.97 -1.48 30.00
C THR A 232 8.11 -2.90 29.44
N LEU A 233 7.87 -3.05 28.12
CA LEU A 233 7.95 -4.31 27.39
C LEU A 233 9.23 -4.47 26.58
N LYS A 234 10.19 -3.55 26.71
CA LYS A 234 11.39 -3.49 25.87
C LYS A 234 12.27 -4.75 25.94
N ASP A 235 12.41 -5.32 27.13
CA ASP A 235 13.29 -6.47 27.38
C ASP A 235 12.47 -7.76 27.61
N THR A 236 11.27 -7.84 27.04
CA THR A 236 10.42 -9.04 27.12
C THR A 236 10.92 -10.09 26.14
N ASP A 237 11.34 -11.25 26.64
CA ASP A 237 11.79 -12.36 25.79
C ASP A 237 10.72 -12.81 24.81
N GLY A 238 11.11 -13.03 23.54
CA GLY A 238 10.21 -13.38 22.47
C GLY A 238 9.34 -12.24 21.93
N TYR A 239 9.46 -11.00 22.44
CA TYR A 239 8.73 -9.83 21.98
C TYR A 239 9.65 -8.72 21.49
N ALA A 240 9.56 -8.38 20.22
CA ALA A 240 10.27 -7.27 19.62
C ALA A 240 9.28 -6.23 19.06
N GLN A 241 9.39 -4.97 19.51
CA GLN A 241 8.53 -3.89 19.06
C GLN A 241 9.33 -2.80 18.33
N PHE A 242 8.72 -2.23 17.30
CA PHE A 242 9.30 -1.18 16.48
C PHE A 242 8.23 -0.15 16.15
N GLU A 243 8.60 1.12 16.03
CA GLU A 243 7.67 2.13 15.53
C GLU A 243 7.27 1.85 14.07
N TYR A 244 8.25 1.47 13.27
CA TYR A 244 8.09 1.08 11.85
C TYR A 244 9.32 0.30 11.39
N ALA A 245 9.18 -0.41 10.28
CA ALA A 245 10.28 -1.08 9.59
C ALA A 245 10.36 -0.59 8.14
N ASN A 246 11.56 -0.48 7.59
CA ASN A 246 11.83 -0.10 6.21
C ASN A 246 12.44 -1.28 5.44
N LYS A 247 13.77 -1.33 5.35
CA LYS A 247 14.51 -2.42 4.70
C LYS A 247 14.33 -3.74 5.45
N GLU A 248 14.22 -3.66 6.75
CA GLU A 248 14.04 -4.79 7.66
C GLU A 248 12.68 -5.48 7.48
N LEU A 249 11.70 -4.79 6.89
CA LEU A 249 10.36 -5.33 6.69
C LEU A 249 10.35 -6.60 5.82
N ALA A 250 11.21 -6.67 4.81
CA ALA A 250 11.36 -7.86 3.98
C ALA A 250 11.80 -9.07 4.81
N ASP A 251 12.80 -8.88 5.67
CA ASP A 251 13.35 -9.92 6.56
C ASP A 251 12.29 -10.36 7.60
N MET A 252 11.52 -9.40 8.15
CA MET A 252 10.42 -9.68 9.06
C MET A 252 9.30 -10.48 8.38
N PHE A 253 8.92 -10.14 7.14
CA PHE A 253 7.96 -10.94 6.38
C PHE A 253 8.50 -12.33 6.08
N ALA A 254 9.78 -12.46 5.72
CA ALA A 254 10.40 -13.77 5.46
C ALA A 254 10.32 -14.68 6.69
N LEU A 255 10.55 -14.12 7.89
CA LEU A 255 10.50 -14.84 9.17
C LEU A 255 9.06 -15.15 9.62
N ALA A 256 8.10 -14.29 9.32
CA ALA A 256 6.72 -14.40 9.80
C ALA A 256 6.00 -15.66 9.31
N SER A 257 5.43 -16.43 10.23
CA SER A 257 4.55 -17.56 9.97
C SER A 257 3.08 -17.15 9.82
N LEU A 258 2.70 -16.04 10.47
CA LEU A 258 1.37 -15.42 10.45
C LEU A 258 1.53 -13.90 10.49
N VAL A 259 0.68 -13.18 9.79
CA VAL A 259 0.62 -11.71 9.85
C VAL A 259 -0.74 -11.25 10.34
N ILE A 260 -0.76 -10.35 11.33
CA ILE A 260 -1.97 -9.63 11.76
C ILE A 260 -1.86 -8.20 11.25
N SER A 261 -2.81 -7.76 10.41
CA SER A 261 -2.68 -6.47 9.73
C SER A 261 -4.01 -5.73 9.58
N ARG A 262 -3.93 -4.43 9.35
CA ARG A 262 -5.03 -3.66 8.77
C ARG A 262 -5.26 -4.07 7.31
N ALA A 263 -6.48 -3.82 6.79
CA ALA A 263 -6.87 -4.19 5.42
C ALA A 263 -6.72 -3.06 4.39
N GLY A 264 -5.62 -2.29 4.49
CA GLY A 264 -5.27 -1.31 3.46
C GLY A 264 -4.87 -1.99 2.15
N ALA A 265 -5.34 -1.49 1.00
CA ALA A 265 -5.19 -2.15 -0.29
C ALA A 265 -3.74 -2.58 -0.63
N ASN A 266 -2.74 -1.74 -0.34
CA ASN A 266 -1.34 -2.12 -0.60
C ASN A 266 -0.86 -3.24 0.33
N ALA A 267 -1.16 -3.13 1.64
CA ALA A 267 -0.73 -4.12 2.62
C ALA A 267 -1.28 -5.52 2.29
N ILE A 268 -2.56 -5.62 1.97
CA ILE A 268 -3.16 -6.92 1.64
C ILE A 268 -2.65 -7.48 0.31
N CYS A 269 -2.33 -6.62 -0.68
CA CYS A 269 -1.69 -7.05 -1.92
C CYS A 269 -0.24 -7.53 -1.68
N GLU A 270 0.50 -6.92 -0.75
CA GLU A 270 1.81 -7.39 -0.32
C GLU A 270 1.70 -8.77 0.35
N LEU A 271 0.74 -8.97 1.26
CA LEU A 271 0.48 -10.27 1.88
C LEU A 271 0.11 -11.35 0.87
N LEU A 272 -0.72 -11.00 -0.13
CA LEU A 272 -1.10 -11.89 -1.23
C LEU A 272 0.13 -12.32 -2.04
N ALA A 273 0.98 -11.36 -2.43
CA ALA A 273 2.19 -11.65 -3.21
C ALA A 273 3.22 -12.48 -2.44
N LEU A 274 3.28 -12.31 -1.12
CA LEU A 274 4.15 -13.07 -0.22
C LEU A 274 3.55 -14.40 0.22
N HIS A 275 2.31 -14.71 -0.16
CA HIS A 275 1.53 -15.88 0.28
C HIS A 275 1.53 -16.04 1.81
N LYS A 276 1.44 -14.93 2.55
CA LYS A 276 1.49 -14.97 4.01
C LYS A 276 0.11 -15.24 4.61
N PRO A 277 -0.08 -16.35 5.35
CA PRO A 277 -1.27 -16.57 6.16
C PRO A 277 -1.52 -15.33 7.02
N ASN A 278 -2.76 -14.83 7.03
CA ASN A 278 -2.99 -13.56 7.68
C ASN A 278 -4.39 -13.42 8.30
N ILE A 279 -4.45 -12.55 9.33
CA ILE A 279 -5.67 -12.07 9.95
C ILE A 279 -5.78 -10.59 9.62
N LEU A 280 -6.85 -10.20 8.95
CA LEU A 280 -7.13 -8.80 8.65
C LEU A 280 -8.09 -8.23 9.69
N ILE A 281 -7.69 -7.12 10.31
CA ILE A 281 -8.54 -6.34 11.21
C ILE A 281 -8.79 -5.00 10.50
N PRO A 282 -9.87 -4.90 9.69
CA PRO A 282 -10.17 -3.67 8.95
C PRO A 282 -10.49 -2.52 9.90
N LEU A 283 -10.14 -1.31 9.48
CA LEU A 283 -10.54 -0.10 10.20
C LEU A 283 -12.06 0.03 10.18
N SER A 284 -12.66 0.33 11.34
CA SER A 284 -14.11 0.38 11.50
C SER A 284 -14.80 1.39 10.56
N ALA A 285 -16.07 1.18 10.27
CA ALA A 285 -16.88 2.09 9.47
C ALA A 285 -17.01 3.48 10.13
N ALA A 286 -16.96 3.55 11.45
CA ALA A 286 -17.00 4.80 12.22
C ALA A 286 -15.70 5.62 12.04
N ALA A 287 -14.56 4.96 11.83
CA ALA A 287 -13.26 5.58 11.71
C ALA A 287 -12.79 5.75 10.25
N SER A 288 -13.50 5.17 9.27
CA SER A 288 -13.10 5.16 7.85
C SER A 288 -14.29 5.29 6.91
N ARG A 289 -14.04 5.24 5.60
CA ARG A 289 -15.06 5.19 4.55
C ARG A 289 -15.60 3.77 4.28
N GLY A 290 -15.12 2.77 5.02
CA GLY A 290 -15.42 1.38 4.78
C GLY A 290 -14.56 0.72 3.69
N ASP A 291 -13.63 1.43 3.06
CA ASP A 291 -12.77 0.86 2.00
C ASP A 291 -12.02 -0.38 2.51
N GLN A 292 -11.49 -0.34 3.75
CA GLN A 292 -10.81 -1.49 4.34
C GLN A 292 -11.74 -2.67 4.61
N ILE A 293 -12.99 -2.41 4.97
CA ILE A 293 -14.00 -3.47 5.18
C ILE A 293 -14.29 -4.17 3.86
N LEU A 294 -14.47 -3.42 2.78
CA LEU A 294 -14.69 -3.98 1.44
C LEU A 294 -13.46 -4.81 0.99
N ASN A 295 -12.25 -4.27 1.16
CA ASN A 295 -11.01 -4.96 0.83
C ASN A 295 -10.87 -6.28 1.61
N ALA A 296 -11.12 -6.26 2.92
CA ALA A 296 -11.08 -7.45 3.77
C ALA A 296 -12.15 -8.48 3.36
N THR A 297 -13.36 -8.02 3.03
CA THR A 297 -14.46 -8.89 2.56
C THR A 297 -14.09 -9.61 1.27
N SER A 298 -13.48 -8.91 0.30
CA SER A 298 -13.00 -9.51 -0.94
C SER A 298 -11.96 -10.59 -0.67
N PHE A 299 -10.98 -10.32 0.20
CA PHE A 299 -9.93 -11.27 0.56
C PHE A 299 -10.47 -12.49 1.32
N ARG A 300 -11.44 -12.28 2.22
CA ARG A 300 -12.16 -13.39 2.90
C ARG A 300 -12.89 -14.26 1.90
N SER A 301 -13.64 -13.65 0.98
CA SER A 301 -14.42 -14.38 -0.03
C SER A 301 -13.54 -15.17 -1.00
N SER A 302 -12.32 -14.68 -1.28
CA SER A 302 -11.32 -15.34 -2.09
C SER A 302 -10.53 -16.43 -1.33
N GLY A 303 -10.75 -16.57 -0.02
CA GLY A 303 -10.02 -17.52 0.81
C GLY A 303 -8.58 -17.12 1.14
N TYR A 304 -8.20 -15.86 0.94
CA TYR A 304 -6.84 -15.38 1.17
C TYR A 304 -6.56 -14.99 2.62
N SER A 305 -7.61 -14.64 3.37
CA SER A 305 -7.46 -14.07 4.72
C SER A 305 -8.56 -14.52 5.67
N TYR A 306 -8.21 -14.66 6.94
CA TYR A 306 -9.19 -14.60 8.01
C TYR A 306 -9.50 -13.13 8.31
N VAL A 307 -10.76 -12.79 8.55
CA VAL A 307 -11.17 -11.41 8.84
C VAL A 307 -11.84 -11.36 10.21
N LEU A 308 -11.29 -10.53 11.08
CA LEU A 308 -11.84 -10.21 12.40
C LEU A 308 -12.20 -8.71 12.40
N GLU A 309 -13.49 -8.40 12.49
CA GLU A 309 -13.95 -7.01 12.53
C GLU A 309 -13.41 -6.29 13.79
N GLU A 310 -13.02 -5.02 13.67
CA GLU A 310 -12.38 -4.28 14.78
C GLU A 310 -13.25 -4.26 16.05
N GLU A 311 -14.55 -4.15 15.88
CA GLU A 311 -15.54 -4.15 16.97
C GLU A 311 -15.69 -5.52 17.65
N ALA A 312 -15.28 -6.59 16.99
CA ALA A 312 -15.32 -7.96 17.51
C ALA A 312 -13.98 -8.39 18.14
N VAL A 313 -12.96 -7.52 18.13
CA VAL A 313 -11.66 -7.85 18.72
C VAL A 313 -11.78 -7.95 20.25
N THR A 314 -11.74 -9.18 20.71
CA THR A 314 -11.57 -9.55 22.13
C THR A 314 -10.37 -10.48 22.27
N ASN A 315 -9.87 -10.66 23.47
CA ASN A 315 -8.76 -11.58 23.72
C ASN A 315 -9.09 -13.00 23.23
N THR A 316 -10.28 -13.49 23.53
CA THR A 316 -10.74 -14.83 23.10
C THR A 316 -10.85 -14.91 21.58
N ALA A 317 -11.54 -13.96 20.93
CA ALA A 317 -11.74 -13.98 19.49
C ALA A 317 -10.41 -13.87 18.72
N LEU A 318 -9.43 -13.12 19.24
CA LEU A 318 -8.13 -12.99 18.61
C LEU A 318 -7.30 -14.28 18.75
N LEU A 319 -7.33 -14.95 19.91
CA LEU A 319 -6.69 -16.27 20.10
C LEU A 319 -7.32 -17.33 19.20
N GLU A 320 -8.64 -17.40 19.12
CA GLU A 320 -9.37 -18.31 18.24
C GLU A 320 -9.02 -18.07 16.77
N ALA A 321 -8.91 -16.80 16.33
CA ALA A 321 -8.50 -16.44 14.97
C ALA A 321 -7.06 -16.89 14.68
N ILE A 322 -6.14 -16.71 15.62
CA ILE A 322 -4.74 -17.15 15.50
C ILE A 322 -4.70 -18.69 15.37
N ASP A 323 -5.36 -19.41 16.26
CA ASP A 323 -5.40 -20.87 16.23
C ASP A 323 -6.07 -21.41 14.95
N HIS A 324 -7.13 -20.76 14.49
CA HIS A 324 -7.79 -21.10 13.24
C HIS A 324 -6.84 -20.96 12.05
N VAL A 325 -6.14 -19.83 11.92
CA VAL A 325 -5.25 -19.60 10.76
C VAL A 325 -4.04 -20.52 10.81
N PHE A 326 -3.44 -20.79 11.98
CA PHE A 326 -2.35 -21.76 12.09
C PHE A 326 -2.79 -23.18 11.72
N SER A 327 -3.99 -23.59 12.10
CA SER A 327 -4.53 -24.94 11.80
C SER A 327 -4.91 -25.10 10.32
N HIS A 328 -5.11 -24.03 9.57
CA HIS A 328 -5.54 -24.04 8.17
C HIS A 328 -4.60 -23.27 7.25
N LYS A 329 -3.33 -23.04 7.67
CA LYS A 329 -2.38 -22.19 6.94
C LYS A 329 -2.17 -22.62 5.49
N GLU A 330 -2.10 -23.92 5.22
CA GLU A 330 -1.91 -24.48 3.89
C GLU A 330 -3.03 -24.08 2.94
N ARG A 331 -4.29 -24.09 3.41
CA ARG A 331 -5.45 -23.67 2.63
C ARG A 331 -5.36 -22.21 2.20
N TYR A 332 -4.91 -21.31 3.10
CA TYR A 332 -4.71 -19.89 2.77
C TYR A 332 -3.60 -19.71 1.74
N VAL A 333 -2.47 -20.41 1.93
CA VAL A 333 -1.33 -20.37 1.00
C VAL A 333 -1.74 -20.85 -0.38
N GLU A 334 -2.38 -22.02 -0.48
CA GLU A 334 -2.85 -22.57 -1.75
C GLU A 334 -3.84 -21.64 -2.48
N ALA A 335 -4.76 -21.00 -1.75
CA ALA A 335 -5.68 -20.04 -2.34
C ALA A 335 -4.93 -18.83 -2.92
N MET A 336 -3.95 -18.29 -2.19
CA MET A 336 -3.13 -17.17 -2.63
C MET A 336 -2.23 -17.55 -3.81
N GLU A 337 -1.67 -18.74 -3.84
CA GLU A 337 -0.85 -19.25 -4.97
C GLU A 337 -1.63 -19.38 -6.27
N LYS A 338 -2.90 -19.73 -6.19
CA LYS A 338 -3.81 -19.81 -7.35
C LYS A 338 -4.26 -18.44 -7.87
N SER A 339 -3.94 -17.35 -7.13
CA SER A 339 -4.32 -16.01 -7.55
C SER A 339 -3.53 -15.54 -8.77
N ASN A 340 -4.18 -14.75 -9.63
CA ASN A 340 -3.55 -14.16 -10.82
C ASN A 340 -2.62 -12.96 -10.50
N GLY A 341 -2.36 -12.68 -9.21
CA GLY A 341 -1.63 -11.48 -8.77
C GLY A 341 -0.11 -11.49 -9.02
N LYS A 342 0.46 -12.60 -9.50
CA LYS A 342 1.93 -12.81 -9.61
C LYS A 342 2.64 -11.91 -10.64
N ASN A 343 1.92 -11.35 -11.62
CA ASN A 343 2.53 -10.63 -12.76
C ASN A 343 2.10 -9.15 -12.89
N SER A 344 1.67 -8.52 -11.80
CA SER A 344 1.14 -7.14 -11.85
C SER A 344 2.11 -6.15 -12.49
N ILE A 345 3.40 -6.22 -12.17
CA ILE A 345 4.44 -5.34 -12.75
C ILE A 345 4.54 -5.58 -14.25
N ALA A 346 4.72 -6.83 -14.70
CA ALA A 346 4.85 -7.16 -16.11
C ALA A 346 3.60 -6.77 -16.91
N THR A 347 2.40 -6.99 -16.36
CA THR A 347 1.14 -6.60 -17.00
C THR A 347 1.03 -5.08 -17.16
N ILE A 348 1.40 -4.30 -16.12
CA ILE A 348 1.36 -2.84 -16.18
C ILE A 348 2.41 -2.30 -17.16
N VAL A 349 3.62 -2.87 -17.16
CA VAL A 349 4.68 -2.49 -18.10
C VAL A 349 4.23 -2.77 -19.54
N SER A 350 3.67 -3.93 -19.83
CA SER A 350 3.12 -4.24 -21.16
C SER A 350 2.04 -3.24 -21.61
N LEU A 351 1.16 -2.82 -20.70
CA LEU A 351 0.15 -1.80 -21.01
C LEU A 351 0.77 -0.42 -21.30
N ILE A 352 1.87 -0.10 -20.62
CA ILE A 352 2.63 1.14 -20.85
C ILE A 352 3.30 1.08 -22.22
N ASP A 353 3.96 -0.04 -22.57
CA ASP A 353 4.57 -0.27 -23.88
C ASP A 353 3.56 -0.17 -25.03
N ASP A 354 2.41 -0.81 -24.88
CA ASP A 354 1.34 -0.76 -25.88
C ASP A 354 0.78 0.65 -26.07
N ALA A 355 0.75 1.45 -25.00
CA ALA A 355 0.30 2.82 -25.06
C ALA A 355 1.35 3.74 -25.69
N ALA A 356 2.65 3.53 -25.39
CA ALA A 356 3.75 4.30 -25.93
C ALA A 356 3.97 4.07 -27.44
N LYS A 357 3.82 2.82 -27.92
CA LYS A 357 3.98 2.46 -29.34
C LYS A 357 2.87 3.01 -30.27
N LYS A 358 1.72 3.38 -29.70
CA LYS A 358 0.56 3.92 -30.46
C LYS A 358 0.61 5.44 -30.64
N ASN A 359 1.63 6.08 -30.12
CA ASN A 359 1.84 7.53 -30.20
C ASN A 359 2.97 7.82 -31.20
#